data_94b8928b19cbcd2c9930923192d262e0
#
_entry.id   94b8928b19cbcd2c9930923192d262e0
#
_cell.length_a   1.000
_cell.length_b   1.000
_cell.length_c   1.000
_cell.angle_alpha   90.00
_cell.angle_beta   90.00
_cell.angle_gamma   90.00
#
_symmetry.space_group_name_H-M   'P 1'
#
loop_
_entity.id
_entity.type
_entity.pdbx_description
1 polymer ?
#
loop_
_entity_poly.entity_id
_entity_poly.type
_entity_poly.pdbx_seq_one_letter_code
_entity_poly.pdbx_strand_id
1 'polypeptide(L)'
;MRKIETQMQNALRNRVNWSSGNTTVFNDNEGNQFVTLHGNLIAQISNFGDIKLSSCGWETNTTKSRLNAILDTFLNGISVFQKDFVWYIGDDEFFDGYTIHR
;
A
#
# COMPACT_ATOMS: atom_id res chain seq x y z
N MET A 1 -1.69 0.70 -15.23
CA MET A 1 -1.11 1.17 -13.95
C MET A 1 -0.49 2.55 -14.15
N ARG A 2 -0.60 3.42 -13.18
CA ARG A 2 -0.02 4.75 -13.26
C ARG A 2 1.50 4.68 -13.16
N LYS A 3 2.18 5.62 -13.86
CA LYS A 3 3.65 5.66 -13.87
C LYS A 3 4.25 5.78 -12.46
N ILE A 4 3.66 6.63 -11.61
CA ILE A 4 4.12 6.81 -10.22
C ILE A 4 4.01 5.49 -9.42
N GLU A 5 3.01 4.67 -9.73
CA GLU A 5 2.84 3.37 -9.07
C GLU A 5 3.89 2.37 -9.50
N THR A 6 4.27 2.36 -10.77
CA THR A 6 5.38 1.54 -11.27
C THR A 6 6.69 1.93 -10.59
N GLN A 7 6.95 3.23 -10.46
CA GLN A 7 8.14 3.73 -9.76
C GLN A 7 8.14 3.36 -8.28
N MET A 8 6.99 3.47 -7.63
CA MET A 8 6.83 3.07 -6.23
C MET A 8 7.12 1.58 -6.04
N GLN A 9 6.57 0.73 -6.93
CA GLN A 9 6.81 -0.71 -6.88
C GLN A 9 8.29 -1.05 -7.03
N ASN A 10 8.99 -0.37 -7.94
CA ASN A 10 10.43 -0.56 -8.10
C ASN A 10 11.20 -0.18 -6.84
N ALA A 11 10.82 0.92 -6.18
CA ALA A 11 11.43 1.32 -4.93
C ALA A 11 11.19 0.28 -3.83
N LEU A 12 9.97 -0.26 -3.74
CA LEU A 12 9.65 -1.31 -2.77
C LEU A 12 10.45 -2.58 -3.02
N ARG A 13 10.54 -3.03 -4.28
CA ARG A 13 11.30 -4.24 -4.64
C ARG A 13 12.78 -4.11 -4.37
N ASN A 14 13.34 -2.94 -4.65
CA ASN A 14 14.77 -2.67 -4.49
C ASN A 14 15.14 -2.16 -3.10
N ARG A 15 14.16 -1.96 -2.23
CA ARG A 15 14.34 -1.48 -0.85
C ARG A 15 15.10 -0.16 -0.80
N VAL A 16 14.73 0.78 -1.67
CA VAL A 16 15.33 2.12 -1.71
C VAL A 16 14.31 3.16 -1.27
N ASN A 17 14.77 4.22 -0.67
CA ASN A 17 13.95 5.38 -0.36
C ASN A 17 13.66 6.13 -1.66
N TRP A 18 12.42 6.56 -1.80
CA TRP A 18 11.96 7.21 -3.02
C TRP A 18 10.80 8.14 -2.70
N SER A 19 10.73 9.24 -3.43
CA SER A 19 9.61 10.18 -3.30
C SER A 19 9.34 10.80 -4.66
N SER A 20 8.08 10.88 -5.02
CA SER A 20 7.65 11.58 -6.23
C SER A 20 6.22 12.06 -6.03
N GLY A 21 5.98 13.35 -6.33
CA GLY A 21 4.65 13.93 -6.20
C GLY A 21 4.08 13.73 -4.79
N ASN A 22 2.98 13.01 -4.72
CA ASN A 22 2.24 12.78 -3.48
C ASN A 22 2.61 11.48 -2.75
N THR A 23 3.60 10.71 -3.25
CA THR A 23 3.87 9.36 -2.75
C THR A 23 5.32 9.21 -2.33
N THR A 24 5.55 8.58 -1.19
CA THR A 24 6.91 8.28 -0.70
C THR A 24 7.03 6.82 -0.30
N VAL A 25 8.25 6.29 -0.42
CA VAL A 25 8.66 5.00 0.14
C VAL A 25 9.85 5.25 1.05
N PHE A 26 9.75 4.81 2.28
CA PHE A 26 10.80 4.96 3.29
C PHE A 26 11.17 3.58 3.84
N ASN A 27 12.48 3.33 4.01
CA ASN A 27 13.00 2.10 4.60
C ASN A 27 13.73 2.46 5.90
N ASP A 28 13.38 1.79 7.00
CA ASP A 28 14.08 1.99 8.26
C ASP A 28 15.30 1.06 8.36
N ASN A 29 16.01 1.17 9.49
CA ASN A 29 17.22 0.38 9.71
C ASN A 29 16.93 -1.08 10.09
N GLU A 30 15.67 -1.42 10.34
CA GLU A 30 15.27 -2.76 10.77
C GLU A 30 14.64 -3.59 9.64
N GLY A 31 14.64 -3.05 8.42
CA GLY A 31 14.09 -3.74 7.25
C GLY A 31 12.60 -3.54 7.05
N ASN A 32 11.98 -2.62 7.77
CA ASN A 32 10.57 -2.28 7.56
C ASN A 32 10.45 -1.21 6.48
N GLN A 33 9.38 -1.28 5.70
CA GLN A 33 9.09 -0.31 4.65
C GLN A 33 7.79 0.41 4.95
N PHE A 34 7.75 1.69 4.62
CA PHE A 34 6.59 2.55 4.87
C PHE A 34 6.24 3.29 3.58
N VAL A 35 4.94 3.34 3.26
CA VAL A 35 4.45 4.09 2.10
C VAL A 35 3.49 5.16 2.57
N THR A 36 3.71 6.40 2.12
CA THR A 36 2.80 7.50 2.41
C THR A 36 2.18 8.04 1.13
N LEU A 37 0.95 8.53 1.26
CA LEU A 37 0.22 9.24 0.22
C LEU A 37 -0.26 10.58 0.82
N HIS A 38 0.16 11.69 0.22
CA HIS A 38 -0.10 13.04 0.77
C HIS A 38 0.35 13.16 2.24
N GLY A 39 1.46 12.49 2.59
CA GLY A 39 1.98 12.50 3.96
C GLY A 39 1.27 11.55 4.92
N ASN A 40 0.23 10.86 4.49
CA ASN A 40 -0.52 9.90 5.32
C ASN A 40 0.03 8.50 5.11
N LEU A 41 0.30 7.78 6.19
CA LEU A 41 0.86 6.44 6.13
C LEU A 41 -0.23 5.46 5.71
N ILE A 42 -0.14 4.94 4.47
CA ILE A 42 -1.14 4.02 3.91
C ILE A 42 -0.69 2.56 3.96
N ALA A 43 0.61 2.29 4.10
CA ALA A 43 1.09 0.91 4.18
C ALA A 43 2.37 0.81 4.99
N GLN A 44 2.47 -0.30 5.72
CA GLN A 44 3.69 -0.72 6.41
C GLN A 44 3.96 -2.17 6.03
N ILE A 45 5.16 -2.45 5.56
CA ILE A 45 5.60 -3.80 5.24
C ILE A 45 6.71 -4.15 6.23
N SER A 46 6.43 -5.10 7.13
CA SER A 46 7.41 -5.48 8.15
C SER A 46 8.57 -6.25 7.52
N ASN A 47 9.69 -6.33 8.24
CA ASN A 47 10.83 -7.13 7.82
C ASN A 47 10.51 -8.63 7.75
N PHE A 48 9.40 -9.06 8.35
CA PHE A 48 8.88 -10.44 8.24
C PHE A 48 7.93 -10.62 7.06
N GLY A 49 7.60 -9.54 6.35
CA GLY A 49 6.74 -9.57 5.19
C GLY A 49 5.26 -9.29 5.45
N ASP A 50 4.87 -9.03 6.68
CA ASP A 50 3.49 -8.67 6.99
C ASP A 50 3.15 -7.30 6.42
N ILE A 51 1.95 -7.17 5.87
CA ILE A 51 1.50 -5.94 5.20
C ILE A 51 0.31 -5.38 5.96
N LYS A 52 0.47 -4.16 6.48
CA LYS A 52 -0.59 -3.42 7.16
C LYS A 52 -1.01 -2.25 6.29
N LEU A 53 -2.30 -2.13 6.05
CA LEU A 53 -2.87 -1.13 5.13
C LEU A 53 -3.81 -0.19 5.84
N SER A 54 -3.88 1.05 5.35
CA SER A 54 -4.80 2.06 5.85
C SER A 54 -5.18 3.03 4.74
N SER A 55 -6.44 3.47 4.71
CA SER A 55 -6.87 4.57 3.85
C SER A 55 -6.65 5.93 4.52
N CYS A 56 -6.35 5.93 5.81
CA CYS A 56 -6.25 7.14 6.63
C CYS A 56 -7.52 8.01 6.55
N GLY A 57 -8.68 7.35 6.34
CA GLY A 57 -9.96 8.05 6.17
C GLY A 57 -10.19 8.63 4.77
N TRP A 58 -9.25 8.46 3.85
CA TRP A 58 -9.36 8.98 2.48
C TRP A 58 -9.68 7.85 1.51
N GLU A 59 -10.95 7.44 1.48
CA GLU A 59 -11.41 6.37 0.60
C GLU A 59 -11.64 6.89 -0.82
N THR A 60 -10.55 7.25 -1.50
CA THR A 60 -10.57 7.78 -2.87
C THR A 60 -10.05 6.75 -3.86
N ASN A 61 -10.31 6.99 -5.15
CA ASN A 61 -9.77 6.15 -6.22
C ASN A 61 -8.24 6.15 -6.23
N THR A 62 -7.61 7.29 -5.90
CA THR A 62 -6.15 7.36 -5.83
C THR A 62 -5.61 6.49 -4.70
N THR A 63 -6.21 6.55 -3.51
CA THR A 63 -5.81 5.71 -2.38
C THR A 63 -5.95 4.23 -2.74
N LYS A 64 -7.10 3.85 -3.29
CA LYS A 64 -7.36 2.46 -3.71
C LYS A 64 -6.33 1.98 -4.73
N SER A 65 -6.04 2.81 -5.73
CA SER A 65 -5.04 2.49 -6.76
C SER A 65 -3.66 2.28 -6.17
N ARG A 66 -3.24 3.14 -5.22
CA ARG A 66 -1.94 2.99 -4.53
C ARG A 66 -1.88 1.71 -3.72
N LEU A 67 -2.93 1.42 -2.95
CA LEU A 67 -2.98 0.18 -2.14
C LEU A 67 -2.89 -1.05 -3.02
N ASN A 68 -3.60 -1.06 -4.16
CA ASN A 68 -3.55 -2.17 -5.09
C ASN A 68 -2.18 -2.35 -5.72
N ALA A 69 -1.49 -1.25 -6.05
CA ALA A 69 -0.12 -1.33 -6.57
C ALA A 69 0.84 -1.89 -5.53
N ILE A 70 0.66 -1.54 -4.25
CA ILE A 70 1.46 -2.11 -3.16
C ILE A 70 1.19 -3.61 -3.04
N LEU A 71 -0.07 -4.01 -3.04
CA LEU A 71 -0.44 -5.43 -2.97
C LEU A 71 0.13 -6.22 -4.14
N ASP A 72 0.05 -5.69 -5.36
CA ASP A 72 0.60 -6.34 -6.54
C ASP A 72 2.12 -6.55 -6.46
N THR A 73 2.82 -5.71 -5.70
CA THR A 73 4.27 -5.85 -5.51
C THR A 73 4.62 -7.14 -4.76
N PHE A 74 3.78 -7.52 -3.79
CA PHE A 74 4.11 -8.59 -2.85
C PHE A 74 3.22 -9.81 -2.98
N LEU A 75 2.02 -9.67 -3.53
CA LEU A 75 0.99 -10.70 -3.56
C LEU A 75 0.35 -10.81 -4.94
N ASN A 76 -0.29 -11.94 -5.19
CA ASN A 76 -1.08 -12.15 -6.41
C ASN A 76 -2.54 -12.39 -6.03
N GLY A 77 -3.45 -11.78 -6.78
CA GLY A 77 -4.87 -12.08 -6.70
C GLY A 77 -5.62 -11.46 -5.54
N ILE A 78 -4.99 -10.56 -4.79
CA ILE A 78 -5.66 -9.82 -3.71
C ILE A 78 -5.71 -8.36 -4.11
N SER A 79 -6.88 -7.73 -4.00
CA SER A 79 -7.06 -6.31 -4.27
C SER A 79 -8.08 -5.68 -3.34
N VAL A 80 -7.96 -4.37 -3.17
CA VAL A 80 -8.98 -3.54 -2.54
C VAL A 80 -9.96 -3.12 -3.62
N PHE A 81 -11.25 -3.32 -3.38
CA PHE A 81 -12.31 -2.95 -4.30
C PHE A 81 -13.51 -2.40 -3.56
N GLN A 82 -14.37 -1.72 -4.30
CA GLN A 82 -15.56 -1.09 -3.75
C GLN A 82 -16.81 -1.77 -4.32
N LYS A 83 -17.76 -2.07 -3.43
CA LYS A 83 -19.07 -2.58 -3.81
C LYS A 83 -20.12 -1.95 -2.88
N ASP A 84 -21.16 -1.38 -3.47
CA ASP A 84 -22.24 -0.73 -2.72
C ASP A 84 -21.70 0.28 -1.70
N PHE A 85 -20.72 1.09 -2.13
CA PHE A 85 -20.07 2.15 -1.33
C PHE A 85 -19.24 1.65 -0.15
N VAL A 86 -19.00 0.34 -0.06
CA VAL A 86 -18.16 -0.25 0.98
C VAL A 86 -16.88 -0.81 0.34
N TRP A 87 -15.75 -0.59 0.99
CA TRP A 87 -14.46 -1.15 0.55
C TRP A 87 -14.27 -2.55 1.12
N TYR A 88 -13.75 -3.42 0.27
CA TYR A 88 -13.40 -4.80 0.60
C TYR A 88 -11.98 -5.10 0.19
N ILE A 89 -11.38 -6.11 0.83
CA ILE A 89 -10.10 -6.69 0.43
C ILE A 89 -10.24 -8.22 0.48
N GLY A 90 -10.04 -8.88 -0.68
CA GLY A 90 -10.33 -10.29 -0.77
C GLY A 90 -11.80 -10.56 -0.39
N ASP A 91 -12.03 -11.41 0.59
CA ASP A 91 -13.37 -11.75 1.08
C ASP A 91 -13.78 -10.93 2.32
N ASP A 92 -12.91 -10.03 2.78
CA ASP A 92 -13.13 -9.28 4.02
C ASP A 92 -13.52 -7.84 3.72
N GLU A 93 -14.27 -7.23 4.64
CA GLU A 93 -14.47 -5.79 4.61
C GLU A 93 -13.16 -5.11 4.99
N PHE A 94 -12.74 -4.12 4.19
CA PHE A 94 -11.52 -3.37 4.45
C PHE A 94 -11.74 -2.38 5.60
N PHE A 95 -10.77 -2.31 6.50
CA PHE A 95 -10.73 -1.31 7.57
C PHE A 95 -9.29 -0.82 7.74
N ASP A 96 -9.12 0.38 8.29
CA ASP A 96 -7.79 0.95 8.51
C ASP A 96 -7.06 0.13 9.57
N GLY A 97 -5.84 -0.27 9.23
CA GLY A 97 -5.04 -1.19 10.04
C GLY A 97 -5.17 -2.65 9.65
N TYR A 98 -5.93 -2.95 8.59
CA TYR A 98 -6.03 -4.31 8.06
C TYR A 98 -4.64 -4.87 7.80
N THR A 99 -4.34 -6.04 8.33
CA THR A 99 -3.02 -6.64 8.23
C THR A 99 -3.09 -8.00 7.55
N ILE A 100 -2.22 -8.21 6.56
CA ILE A 100 -2.05 -9.49 5.89
C ILE A 100 -0.75 -10.10 6.40
N HIS A 101 -0.86 -11.25 7.05
CA HIS A 101 0.29 -12.00 7.56
C HIS A 101 0.78 -12.96 6.49
N ARG A 102 2.10 -12.95 6.26
CA ARG A 102 2.72 -13.82 5.26
C ARG A 102 3.70 -14.78 5.87
#